data_2b64c39cd68cb4bbf2ec1235e6f4c64a
#
_entry.id   2b64c39cd68cb4bbf2ec1235e6f4c64a
#
_cell.length_a   1.000
_cell.length_b   1.000
_cell.length_c   1.000
_cell.angle_alpha   90.00
_cell.angle_beta   90.00
_cell.angle_gamma   90.00
#
_symmetry.space_group_name_H-M   'P 1'
#
loop_
_entity.id
_entity.type
_entity.pdbx_description
1 polymer ?
#
loop_
_entity_poly.entity_id
_entity_poly.type
_entity_poly.pdbx_seq_one_letter_code
_entity_poly.pdbx_strand_id
1 'polypeptide(L)'
;MNPRLSILSFLAAWMVLMAAAPAAEAQVKGKTPNYPRLNVSTWYKVDAAWPRRPAHCKFADVPGVAIDGKNRIWVFTRAVPPVQVYDPSGEFLFAWGEDTVGRAHHLKVLPGGEVWLADIGHHVIRKYSQDGKVLQTLGRPDEPGCDETRLDRPTDMAVTPAGDIFVSDGYGNNRIVQFDASGRIV
;
A
#
# COMPACT_ATOMS: atom_id res chain seq x y z
N MET A 1 -87.55 -13.68 33.33
CA MET A 1 -87.26 -12.48 32.50
C MET A 1 -85.94 -11.89 32.96
N ASN A 2 -84.91 -12.05 32.13
CA ASN A 2 -83.56 -11.63 32.43
C ASN A 2 -83.30 -10.18 32.05
N PRO A 3 -82.55 -9.43 32.80
CA PRO A 3 -81.75 -8.35 32.24
C PRO A 3 -80.26 -8.72 32.26
N ARG A 4 -79.64 -8.59 31.09
CA ARG A 4 -78.28 -8.79 30.88
C ARG A 4 -77.46 -7.58 31.41
N LEU A 5 -76.52 -7.82 32.32
CA LEU A 5 -75.50 -6.83 32.69
C LEU A 5 -74.40 -6.80 31.63
N SER A 6 -74.18 -5.63 31.04
CA SER A 6 -73.05 -5.33 30.20
C SER A 6 -71.88 -4.91 31.06
N ILE A 7 -70.84 -5.67 31.04
CA ILE A 7 -69.53 -5.29 31.67
C ILE A 7 -68.71 -4.54 30.61
N LEU A 8 -68.57 -3.23 30.74
CA LEU A 8 -67.62 -2.43 30.00
C LEU A 8 -66.29 -2.60 30.68
N SER A 9 -65.41 -3.33 30.02
CA SER A 9 -63.96 -3.41 30.39
C SER A 9 -63.20 -2.16 29.93
N PHE A 10 -62.80 -1.34 30.87
CA PHE A 10 -61.85 -0.25 30.60
C PHE A 10 -60.44 -0.84 30.50
N LEU A 11 -59.93 -0.97 29.30
CA LEU A 11 -58.52 -1.21 29.04
C LEU A 11 -57.80 0.15 29.06
N ALA A 12 -57.21 0.45 30.21
CA ALA A 12 -56.24 1.57 30.30
C ALA A 12 -54.91 1.16 29.64
N ALA A 13 -54.70 1.65 28.42
CA ALA A 13 -53.41 1.51 27.75
C ALA A 13 -52.40 2.44 28.43
N TRP A 14 -51.47 1.86 29.17
CA TRP A 14 -50.28 2.56 29.63
C TRP A 14 -49.28 2.67 28.46
N MET A 15 -49.27 3.82 27.79
CA MET A 15 -48.18 4.19 26.89
C MET A 15 -46.95 4.54 27.75
N VAL A 16 -46.03 3.61 27.88
CA VAL A 16 -44.69 3.93 28.40
C VAL A 16 -43.94 4.67 27.32
N LEU A 17 -43.87 5.99 27.46
CA LEU A 17 -43.02 6.85 26.63
C LEU A 17 -41.56 6.61 27.05
N MET A 18 -40.88 5.70 26.35
CA MET A 18 -39.43 5.58 26.48
C MET A 18 -38.79 6.83 25.89
N ALA A 19 -38.54 7.80 26.75
CA ALA A 19 -37.65 8.90 26.39
C ALA A 19 -36.25 8.32 26.18
N ALA A 20 -35.85 8.17 24.91
CA ALA A 20 -34.47 7.89 24.59
C ALA A 20 -33.61 9.09 25.06
N ALA A 21 -32.88 8.89 26.15
CA ALA A 21 -31.88 9.84 26.55
C ALA A 21 -30.87 9.96 25.43
N PRO A 22 -30.49 11.16 24.97
CA PRO A 22 -29.41 11.30 24.01
C PRO A 22 -28.14 10.72 24.66
N ALA A 23 -27.52 9.77 23.98
CA ALA A 23 -26.20 9.29 24.35
C ALA A 23 -25.28 10.52 24.34
N ALA A 24 -24.93 11.00 25.52
CA ALA A 24 -23.91 12.01 25.69
C ALA A 24 -22.59 11.36 25.18
N GLU A 25 -22.21 11.67 23.94
CA GLU A 25 -20.85 11.46 23.50
C GLU A 25 -19.94 12.20 24.49
N ALA A 26 -19.33 11.44 25.38
CA ALA A 26 -18.27 11.95 26.23
C ALA A 26 -17.14 12.35 25.28
N GLN A 27 -17.14 13.61 24.85
CA GLN A 27 -15.96 14.24 24.26
C GLN A 27 -14.86 14.10 25.29
N VAL A 28 -14.00 13.11 25.10
CA VAL A 28 -12.72 13.04 25.77
C VAL A 28 -11.97 14.28 25.30
N LYS A 29 -12.06 15.36 26.09
CA LYS A 29 -11.15 16.49 25.99
C LYS A 29 -9.77 15.99 26.41
N GLY A 30 -9.15 15.20 25.56
CA GLY A 30 -7.75 14.86 25.67
C GLY A 30 -6.99 16.18 25.54
N LYS A 31 -6.24 16.54 26.58
CA LYS A 31 -5.22 17.57 26.44
C LYS A 31 -4.39 17.19 25.22
N THR A 32 -4.40 18.05 24.20
CA THR A 32 -3.49 17.86 23.06
C THR A 32 -2.08 17.70 23.65
N PRO A 33 -1.40 16.58 23.41
CA PRO A 33 -0.09 16.37 23.98
C PRO A 33 0.81 17.50 23.52
N ASN A 34 1.44 18.17 24.47
CA ASN A 34 2.40 19.23 24.17
C ASN A 34 3.73 18.56 23.80
N TYR A 35 3.78 18.00 22.60
CA TYR A 35 5.05 17.52 22.06
C TYR A 35 5.97 18.71 21.79
N PRO A 36 7.24 18.64 22.17
CA PRO A 36 8.20 19.67 21.80
C PRO A 36 8.20 19.78 20.27
N ARG A 37 7.89 20.96 19.75
CA ARG A 37 7.98 21.25 18.32
C ARG A 37 9.46 21.31 17.96
N LEU A 38 10.02 20.19 17.53
CA LEU A 38 11.33 20.18 16.93
C LEU A 38 11.18 20.83 15.55
N ASN A 39 11.76 22.03 15.41
CA ASN A 39 11.83 22.68 14.10
C ASN A 39 12.92 22.01 13.27
N VAL A 40 12.59 20.85 12.68
CA VAL A 40 13.51 20.10 11.79
C VAL A 40 13.56 20.68 10.38
N SER A 41 12.68 21.63 10.05
CA SER A 41 12.58 22.23 8.70
C SER A 41 13.81 23.04 8.30
N THR A 42 14.61 23.50 9.28
CA THR A 42 15.84 24.26 9.03
C THR A 42 17.03 23.39 8.60
N TRP A 43 16.95 22.06 8.74
CA TRP A 43 18.04 21.14 8.45
C TRP A 43 18.05 20.61 7.03
N TYR A 44 16.96 20.80 6.29
CA TYR A 44 16.82 20.27 4.94
C TYR A 44 16.56 21.39 3.95
N LYS A 45 17.33 21.40 2.87
CA LYS A 45 17.10 22.28 1.73
C LYS A 45 16.76 21.42 0.52
N VAL A 46 15.67 21.79 -0.16
CA VAL A 46 15.32 21.13 -1.43
C VAL A 46 16.36 21.48 -2.46
N ASP A 47 16.96 20.46 -3.06
CA ASP A 47 17.78 20.62 -4.26
C ASP A 47 16.89 20.44 -5.49
N ALA A 48 16.50 21.55 -6.08
CA ALA A 48 15.63 21.56 -7.27
C ALA A 48 16.34 21.03 -8.54
N ALA A 49 17.69 20.93 -8.52
CA ALA A 49 18.47 20.41 -9.63
C ALA A 49 18.62 18.87 -9.60
N TRP A 50 18.27 18.23 -8.47
CA TRP A 50 18.33 16.80 -8.33
C TRP A 50 16.96 16.14 -8.61
N PRO A 51 16.87 15.06 -9.39
CA PRO A 51 17.91 14.48 -10.26
C PRO A 51 17.97 15.16 -11.63
N ARG A 52 19.09 15.02 -12.33
CA ARG A 52 19.25 15.50 -13.72
C ARG A 52 18.62 14.52 -14.69
N ARG A 53 17.33 14.67 -14.90
CA ARG A 53 16.54 13.77 -15.72
C ARG A 53 16.72 14.06 -17.22
N PRO A 54 17.02 13.05 -18.06
CA PRO A 54 16.95 13.22 -19.50
C PRO A 54 15.48 13.46 -19.93
N ALA A 55 15.30 14.06 -21.08
CA ALA A 55 13.99 14.50 -21.57
C ALA A 55 12.93 13.37 -21.70
N HIS A 56 13.39 12.15 -21.97
CA HIS A 56 12.52 10.97 -22.06
C HIS A 56 12.11 10.39 -20.69
N CYS A 57 12.78 10.76 -19.60
CA CYS A 57 12.45 10.34 -18.24
C CYS A 57 11.56 11.40 -17.58
N LYS A 58 10.37 11.01 -17.17
CA LYS A 58 9.44 11.89 -16.46
C LYS A 58 9.17 11.35 -15.05
N PHE A 59 8.75 12.22 -14.16
CA PHE A 59 8.12 11.82 -12.90
C PHE A 59 6.63 12.13 -12.95
N ALA A 60 5.84 11.20 -12.43
CA ALA A 60 4.48 11.40 -11.95
C ALA A 60 4.50 11.14 -10.44
N ASP A 61 3.50 10.44 -9.89
CA ASP A 61 3.60 9.97 -8.52
C ASP A 61 4.83 9.07 -8.37
N VAL A 62 5.59 9.28 -7.31
CA VAL A 62 6.79 8.49 -6.98
C VAL A 62 6.53 7.72 -5.69
N PRO A 63 5.92 6.54 -5.76
CA PRO A 63 5.58 5.77 -4.57
C PRO A 63 6.75 5.00 -3.97
N GLY A 64 7.87 4.85 -4.68
CA GLY A 64 8.99 4.06 -4.22
C GLY A 64 10.36 4.67 -4.53
N VAL A 65 11.27 4.56 -3.56
CA VAL A 65 12.69 4.88 -3.70
C VAL A 65 13.50 3.85 -2.92
N ALA A 66 14.65 3.44 -3.46
CA ALA A 66 15.61 2.59 -2.77
C ALA A 66 17.04 3.01 -3.09
N ILE A 67 17.97 2.59 -2.24
CA ILE A 67 19.40 2.75 -2.46
C ILE A 67 20.02 1.35 -2.51
N ASP A 68 20.84 1.07 -3.50
CA ASP A 68 21.53 -0.21 -3.62
C ASP A 68 22.93 -0.20 -2.98
N GLY A 69 23.56 -1.36 -2.98
CA GLY A 69 24.93 -1.53 -2.42
C GLY A 69 26.03 -0.73 -3.13
N LYS A 70 25.72 -0.10 -4.25
CA LYS A 70 26.62 0.81 -5.00
C LYS A 70 26.27 2.28 -4.80
N ASN A 71 25.39 2.59 -3.83
CA ASN A 71 24.84 3.92 -3.56
C ASN A 71 24.06 4.54 -4.73
N ARG A 72 23.55 3.73 -5.68
CA ARG A 72 22.70 4.25 -6.74
C ARG A 72 21.28 4.42 -6.19
N ILE A 73 20.62 5.49 -6.62
CA ILE A 73 19.26 5.84 -6.21
C ILE A 73 18.30 5.28 -7.25
N TRP A 74 17.45 4.36 -6.83
CA TRP A 74 16.41 3.74 -7.62
C TRP A 74 15.11 4.45 -7.36
N VAL A 75 14.49 4.97 -8.38
CA VAL A 75 13.20 5.70 -8.32
C VAL A 75 12.16 4.89 -9.06
N PHE A 76 11.04 4.61 -8.38
CA PHE A 76 9.90 3.94 -8.97
C PHE A 76 8.76 4.94 -9.12
N THR A 77 8.37 5.23 -10.35
CA THR A 77 7.39 6.27 -10.66
C THR A 77 6.25 5.72 -11.51
N ARG A 78 5.11 6.40 -11.47
CA ARG A 78 3.96 6.12 -12.34
C ARG A 78 4.08 6.78 -13.72
N ALA A 79 5.22 7.37 -14.03
CA ALA A 79 5.57 7.83 -15.37
C ALA A 79 6.30 6.75 -16.16
N VAL A 80 6.66 7.05 -17.38
CA VAL A 80 7.42 6.18 -18.29
C VAL A 80 8.79 6.81 -18.55
N PRO A 81 9.88 6.05 -18.43
CA PRO A 81 9.99 4.69 -17.89
C PRO A 81 9.74 4.63 -16.38
N PRO A 82 9.10 3.56 -15.85
CA PRO A 82 8.69 3.52 -14.45
C PRO A 82 9.83 3.28 -13.45
N VAL A 83 10.90 2.60 -13.84
CA VAL A 83 12.09 2.44 -13.03
C VAL A 83 13.19 3.30 -13.60
N GLN A 84 13.74 4.20 -12.79
CA GLN A 84 14.80 5.12 -13.18
C GLN A 84 15.91 5.07 -12.14
N VAL A 85 17.15 5.02 -12.57
CA VAL A 85 18.31 4.89 -11.69
C VAL A 85 19.27 6.04 -11.90
N TYR A 86 19.72 6.61 -10.79
CA TYR A 86 20.60 7.76 -10.72
C TYR A 86 21.80 7.46 -9.81
N ASP A 87 22.89 8.15 -10.01
CA ASP A 87 23.95 8.19 -9.02
C ASP A 87 23.63 9.20 -7.88
N PRO A 88 24.41 9.23 -6.80
CA PRO A 88 24.17 10.18 -5.71
C PRO A 88 24.25 11.66 -6.11
N SER A 89 24.97 12.00 -7.18
CA SER A 89 25.03 13.37 -7.69
C SER A 89 23.79 13.77 -8.49
N GLY A 90 22.93 12.79 -8.81
CA GLY A 90 21.72 12.96 -9.60
C GLY A 90 21.90 12.72 -11.10
N GLU A 91 23.08 12.26 -11.53
CA GLU A 91 23.28 11.86 -12.93
C GLU A 91 22.45 10.61 -13.25
N PHE A 92 21.78 10.66 -14.38
CA PHE A 92 20.98 9.53 -14.89
C PHE A 92 21.92 8.40 -15.35
N LEU A 93 21.61 7.18 -14.90
CA LEU A 93 22.39 6.01 -15.29
C LEU A 93 21.64 5.15 -16.32
N PHE A 94 20.44 4.73 -15.99
CA PHE A 94 19.58 3.94 -16.89
C PHE A 94 18.13 3.92 -16.39
N ALA A 95 17.23 3.42 -17.24
CA ALA A 95 15.82 3.20 -16.89
C ALA A 95 15.26 2.01 -17.66
N TRP A 96 14.14 1.44 -17.17
CA TRP A 96 13.44 0.32 -17.80
C TRP A 96 12.04 0.16 -17.23
N GLY A 97 11.28 -0.80 -17.78
CA GLY A 97 10.02 -1.28 -17.23
C GLY A 97 8.80 -0.89 -18.05
N GLU A 98 8.96 -0.20 -19.17
CA GLU A 98 7.87 0.29 -20.03
C GLU A 98 6.91 -0.83 -20.44
N ASP A 99 7.46 -2.02 -20.76
CA ASP A 99 6.68 -3.15 -21.27
C ASP A 99 6.30 -4.16 -20.16
N THR A 100 6.79 -3.99 -18.94
CA THR A 100 6.65 -5.00 -17.89
C THR A 100 5.99 -4.51 -16.61
N VAL A 101 5.87 -3.20 -16.42
CA VAL A 101 5.27 -2.59 -15.23
C VAL A 101 3.97 -1.90 -15.59
N GLY A 102 2.88 -2.29 -14.92
CA GLY A 102 1.56 -1.67 -15.13
C GLY A 102 1.39 -0.41 -14.30
N ARG A 103 1.56 -0.49 -13.00
CA ARG A 103 1.43 0.68 -12.10
C ARG A 103 2.28 0.54 -10.84
N ALA A 104 3.24 1.42 -10.70
CA ALA A 104 4.18 1.45 -9.59
C ALA A 104 3.50 1.64 -8.23
N HIS A 105 3.93 0.85 -7.22
CA HIS A 105 3.54 1.05 -5.82
C HIS A 105 4.72 1.00 -4.86
N HIS A 106 5.53 -0.04 -4.86
CA HIS A 106 6.70 -0.16 -3.98
C HIS A 106 7.88 -0.78 -4.72
N LEU A 107 9.08 -0.39 -4.31
CA LEU A 107 10.34 -0.89 -4.87
C LEU A 107 11.31 -1.21 -3.75
N LYS A 108 12.02 -2.33 -3.90
CA LYS A 108 13.08 -2.77 -2.99
C LYS A 108 14.26 -3.32 -3.78
N VAL A 109 15.46 -2.94 -3.40
CA VAL A 109 16.70 -3.52 -3.96
C VAL A 109 17.40 -4.28 -2.83
N LEU A 110 17.63 -5.57 -3.03
CA LEU A 110 18.31 -6.41 -2.05
C LEU A 110 19.82 -6.30 -2.17
N PRO A 111 20.60 -6.66 -1.14
CA PRO A 111 22.07 -6.61 -1.17
C PRO A 111 22.67 -7.43 -2.32
N GLY A 112 22.02 -8.50 -2.76
CA GLY A 112 22.41 -9.29 -3.93
C GLY A 112 22.19 -8.61 -5.27
N GLY A 113 21.53 -7.44 -5.28
CA GLY A 113 21.25 -6.67 -6.48
C GLY A 113 19.93 -7.01 -7.15
N GLU A 114 19.13 -7.92 -6.58
CA GLU A 114 17.79 -8.24 -7.07
C GLU A 114 16.84 -7.08 -6.77
N VAL A 115 16.02 -6.76 -7.76
CA VAL A 115 15.03 -5.66 -7.67
C VAL A 115 13.64 -6.26 -7.55
N TRP A 116 12.94 -5.90 -6.49
CA TRP A 116 11.58 -6.34 -6.25
C TRP A 116 10.62 -5.18 -6.42
N LEU A 117 9.56 -5.37 -7.19
CA LEU A 117 8.54 -4.37 -7.45
C LEU A 117 7.15 -4.88 -7.06
N ALA A 118 6.40 -4.05 -6.35
CA ALA A 118 4.96 -4.20 -6.19
C ALA A 118 4.25 -3.44 -7.31
N ASP A 119 3.55 -4.17 -8.14
CA ASP A 119 2.81 -3.65 -9.29
C ASP A 119 1.31 -3.81 -9.06
N ILE A 120 0.66 -2.72 -8.69
CA ILE A 120 -0.79 -2.71 -8.46
C ILE A 120 -1.62 -2.68 -9.74
N GLY A 121 -1.00 -2.42 -10.89
CA GLY A 121 -1.65 -2.46 -12.20
C GLY A 121 -1.84 -3.88 -12.69
N HIS A 122 -0.78 -4.67 -12.63
CA HIS A 122 -0.81 -6.09 -13.01
C HIS A 122 -1.15 -7.04 -11.86
N HIS A 123 -1.44 -6.54 -10.66
CA HIS A 123 -1.81 -7.35 -9.48
C HIS A 123 -0.73 -8.35 -9.05
N VAL A 124 0.55 -8.01 -9.19
CA VAL A 124 1.69 -8.92 -8.95
C VAL A 124 2.79 -8.28 -8.12
N ILE A 125 3.60 -9.15 -7.51
CA ILE A 125 4.96 -8.82 -7.08
C ILE A 125 5.92 -9.47 -8.07
N ARG A 126 6.88 -8.72 -8.57
CA ARG A 126 7.90 -9.25 -9.49
C ARG A 126 9.30 -8.99 -8.99
N LYS A 127 10.14 -10.01 -9.20
CA LYS A 127 11.59 -9.95 -9.04
C LYS A 127 12.22 -9.70 -10.40
N TYR A 128 13.15 -8.76 -10.44
CA TYR A 128 13.88 -8.39 -11.64
C TYR A 128 15.39 -8.46 -11.40
N SER A 129 16.15 -8.66 -12.46
CA SER A 129 17.56 -8.29 -12.51
C SER A 129 17.72 -6.76 -12.59
N GLN A 130 18.94 -6.26 -12.38
CA GLN A 130 19.16 -4.80 -12.39
C GLN A 130 18.93 -4.15 -13.76
N ASP A 131 18.98 -4.92 -14.83
CA ASP A 131 18.74 -4.51 -16.22
C ASP A 131 17.27 -4.67 -16.65
N GLY A 132 16.36 -5.02 -15.71
CA GLY A 132 14.93 -5.07 -15.96
C GLY A 132 14.40 -6.39 -16.51
N LYS A 133 15.19 -7.46 -16.52
CA LYS A 133 14.69 -8.79 -16.89
C LYS A 133 13.88 -9.39 -15.76
N VAL A 134 12.65 -9.84 -16.03
CA VAL A 134 11.79 -10.54 -15.06
C VAL A 134 12.43 -11.90 -14.72
N LEU A 135 12.66 -12.13 -13.43
CA LEU A 135 13.22 -13.37 -12.87
C LEU A 135 12.16 -14.25 -12.19
N GLN A 136 11.16 -13.63 -11.56
CA GLN A 136 10.08 -14.33 -10.86
C GLN A 136 8.84 -13.45 -10.81
N THR A 137 7.65 -14.07 -10.82
CA THR A 137 6.36 -13.39 -10.65
C THR A 137 5.56 -14.11 -9.58
N LEU A 138 5.04 -13.36 -8.61
CA LEU A 138 4.10 -13.83 -7.58
C LEU A 138 2.74 -13.21 -7.88
N GLY A 139 1.70 -14.01 -7.90
CA GLY A 139 0.39 -13.63 -8.43
C GLY A 139 0.26 -13.98 -9.92
N ARG A 140 -0.92 -13.74 -10.47
CA ARG A 140 -1.21 -13.89 -11.91
C ARG A 140 -1.39 -12.52 -12.54
N PRO A 141 -0.57 -12.15 -13.53
CA PRO A 141 -0.70 -10.86 -14.19
C PRO A 141 -2.11 -10.64 -14.74
N ASP A 142 -2.68 -9.46 -14.43
CA ASP A 142 -3.99 -8.99 -14.88
C ASP A 142 -5.20 -9.84 -14.41
N GLU A 143 -4.97 -10.77 -13.47
CA GLU A 143 -6.00 -11.60 -12.88
C GLU A 143 -6.10 -11.31 -11.36
N PRO A 144 -6.84 -10.26 -10.94
CA PRO A 144 -7.03 -10.01 -9.51
C PRO A 144 -7.80 -11.14 -8.83
N GLY A 145 -7.47 -11.43 -7.58
CA GLY A 145 -8.16 -12.45 -6.80
C GLY A 145 -7.61 -12.64 -5.40
N CYS A 146 -8.31 -13.48 -4.62
CA CYS A 146 -7.99 -13.76 -3.21
C CYS A 146 -7.92 -15.28 -2.98
N ASP A 147 -7.03 -15.96 -3.68
CA ASP A 147 -6.80 -17.42 -3.54
C ASP A 147 -5.31 -17.73 -3.38
N GLU A 148 -4.94 -18.99 -3.57
CA GLU A 148 -3.57 -19.51 -3.44
C GLU A 148 -2.65 -19.11 -4.60
N THR A 149 -3.15 -18.44 -5.64
CA THR A 149 -2.37 -18.15 -6.85
C THR A 149 -2.47 -16.69 -7.26
N ARG A 150 -3.47 -15.93 -6.79
CA ARG A 150 -3.76 -14.56 -7.20
C ARG A 150 -3.62 -13.59 -6.05
N LEU A 151 -3.21 -12.38 -6.38
CA LEU A 151 -3.18 -11.19 -5.54
C LEU A 151 -4.16 -10.15 -6.08
N ASP A 152 -4.50 -9.14 -5.29
CA ASP A 152 -5.27 -8.00 -5.78
C ASP A 152 -4.65 -6.68 -5.30
N ARG A 153 -3.90 -6.05 -6.17
CA ARG A 153 -3.19 -4.79 -5.93
C ARG A 153 -2.28 -4.85 -4.69
N PRO A 154 -1.28 -5.78 -4.71
CA PRO A 154 -0.31 -5.91 -3.64
C PRO A 154 0.52 -4.63 -3.49
N THR A 155 0.77 -4.22 -2.24
CA THR A 155 1.31 -2.89 -1.95
C THR A 155 2.77 -2.89 -1.52
N ASP A 156 3.26 -3.96 -0.90
CA ASP A 156 4.64 -4.08 -0.42
C ASP A 156 5.07 -5.54 -0.31
N MET A 157 6.36 -5.78 -0.13
CA MET A 157 6.92 -7.08 0.15
C MET A 157 8.09 -6.99 1.13
N ALA A 158 8.28 -8.04 1.93
CA ALA A 158 9.49 -8.28 2.70
C ALA A 158 10.10 -9.61 2.27
N VAL A 159 11.42 -9.64 2.09
CA VAL A 159 12.15 -10.85 1.72
C VAL A 159 13.08 -11.22 2.86
N THR A 160 13.00 -12.45 3.35
CA THR A 160 13.85 -12.96 4.41
C THR A 160 15.23 -13.35 3.87
N PRO A 161 16.25 -13.49 4.73
CA PRO A 161 17.53 -14.05 4.30
C PRO A 161 17.46 -15.47 3.75
N ALA A 162 16.44 -16.24 4.12
CA ALA A 162 16.18 -17.58 3.59
C ALA A 162 15.50 -17.56 2.22
N GLY A 163 15.01 -16.39 1.77
CA GLY A 163 14.35 -16.21 0.49
C GLY A 163 12.83 -16.28 0.54
N ASP A 164 12.22 -16.47 1.73
CA ASP A 164 10.76 -16.39 1.86
C ASP A 164 10.28 -14.96 1.65
N ILE A 165 9.13 -14.82 1.02
CA ILE A 165 8.58 -13.52 0.66
C ILE A 165 7.22 -13.32 1.36
N PHE A 166 7.10 -12.25 2.12
CA PHE A 166 5.84 -11.81 2.73
C PHE A 166 5.29 -10.63 1.94
N VAL A 167 4.07 -10.75 1.45
CA VAL A 167 3.42 -9.75 0.59
C VAL A 167 2.24 -9.13 1.31
N SER A 168 2.22 -7.80 1.39
CA SER A 168 1.02 -7.04 1.77
C SER A 168 0.07 -7.00 0.58
N ASP A 169 -0.91 -7.88 0.56
CA ASP A 169 -1.96 -7.94 -0.46
C ASP A 169 -3.16 -7.10 0.02
N GLY A 170 -3.01 -5.77 -0.07
CA GLY A 170 -3.73 -4.83 0.79
C GLY A 170 -4.76 -3.93 0.12
N TYR A 171 -4.67 -3.54 -1.15
CA TYR A 171 -5.63 -2.62 -1.75
C TYR A 171 -6.91 -3.30 -2.24
N GLY A 172 -6.84 -4.50 -2.77
CA GLY A 172 -8.00 -5.28 -3.17
C GLY A 172 -8.38 -6.33 -2.13
N ASN A 173 -7.37 -6.92 -1.50
CA ASN A 173 -7.49 -7.86 -0.40
C ASN A 173 -7.09 -7.23 0.94
N ASN A 174 -7.30 -7.93 2.05
CA ASN A 174 -6.93 -7.50 3.40
C ASN A 174 -6.11 -8.59 4.09
N ARG A 175 -4.98 -8.99 3.49
CA ARG A 175 -4.18 -10.12 3.98
C ARG A 175 -2.68 -9.91 3.81
N ILE A 176 -1.91 -10.66 4.58
CA ILE A 176 -0.49 -10.93 4.31
C ILE A 176 -0.41 -12.34 3.73
N VAL A 177 0.33 -12.49 2.64
CA VAL A 177 0.57 -13.78 1.99
C VAL A 177 2.05 -14.11 2.11
N GLN A 178 2.36 -15.33 2.56
CA GLN A 178 3.72 -15.86 2.56
C GLN A 178 3.93 -16.74 1.33
N PHE A 179 5.04 -16.51 0.65
CA PHE A 179 5.55 -17.36 -0.40
C PHE A 179 6.90 -17.93 0.02
N ASP A 180 7.18 -19.19 -0.34
CA ASP A 180 8.53 -19.72 -0.25
C ASP A 180 9.45 -19.14 -1.33
N ALA A 181 10.75 -19.41 -1.26
CA ALA A 181 11.72 -18.93 -2.24
C ALA A 181 11.43 -19.34 -3.68
N SER A 182 10.67 -20.41 -3.89
CA SER A 182 10.24 -20.87 -5.22
C SER A 182 9.02 -20.10 -5.75
N GLY A 183 8.34 -19.30 -4.91
CA GLY A 183 7.15 -18.53 -5.25
C GLY A 183 5.84 -19.30 -5.04
N ARG A 184 5.84 -20.37 -4.26
CA ARG A 184 4.60 -21.08 -3.84
C ARG A 184 4.11 -20.48 -2.53
N ILE A 185 2.80 -20.32 -2.41
CA ILE A 185 2.16 -19.94 -1.14
C ILE A 185 2.35 -21.07 -0.11
N VAL A 186 2.65 -20.64 1.15
CA VAL A 186 2.91 -21.52 2.30
C VAL A 186 1.76 -21.43 3.30
#